data_42306c595ccc1090fb839c32ee76f6da
#
_entry.id   42306c595ccc1090fb839c32ee76f6da
#
_cell.length_a   1.000
_cell.length_b   1.000
_cell.length_c   1.000
_cell.angle_alpha   90.00
_cell.angle_beta   90.00
_cell.angle_gamma   90.00
#
_symmetry.space_group_name_H-M   'P 1'
#
loop_
_entity.id
_entity.type
_entity.pdbx_description
1 polymer ?
#
loop_
_entity_poly.entity_id
_entity_poly.type
_entity_poly.pdbx_seq_one_letter_code
_entity_poly.pdbx_strand_id
1 'polypeptide(L)'
;MSKKLTEIIFLLDRSGSMTGLESDTIGGFNSFIKKQCALGPTRLTTILFDNKYELLHNGVDANTVYLTEKEYYTRNSTALLDAIGKAILDVNFRLSHLDKEEYPGKVIFVITTDGLENASTEFTYDKIRQMISKQEEIYNWQF
;
A
#
# COMPACT_ATOMS: atom_id res chain seq x y z
N MET A 1 -7.42 19.02 -13.29
CA MET A 1 -6.44 18.64 -12.28
C MET A 1 -7.12 18.09 -11.03
N SER A 2 -6.79 16.87 -10.67
CA SER A 2 -7.45 16.18 -9.56
C SER A 2 -6.81 16.47 -8.21
N LYS A 3 -6.67 17.74 -7.86
CA LYS A 3 -6.05 18.16 -6.60
C LYS A 3 -6.77 17.60 -5.38
N LYS A 4 -8.05 17.28 -5.51
CA LYS A 4 -8.85 16.72 -4.42
C LYS A 4 -8.75 15.21 -4.34
N LEU A 5 -8.19 14.56 -5.37
CA LEU A 5 -8.06 13.11 -5.38
C LEU A 5 -6.90 12.67 -4.48
N THR A 6 -7.20 11.76 -3.59
CA THR A 6 -6.18 11.09 -2.77
C THR A 6 -5.95 9.70 -3.33
N GLU A 7 -4.69 9.38 -3.59
CA GLU A 7 -4.28 8.03 -4.00
C GLU A 7 -3.72 7.32 -2.79
N ILE A 8 -4.33 6.21 -2.41
CA ILE A 8 -3.87 5.40 -1.26
C ILE A 8 -3.29 4.10 -1.79
N ILE A 9 -2.09 3.77 -1.37
CA ILE A 9 -1.44 2.50 -1.63
C ILE A 9 -1.33 1.79 -0.29
N PHE A 10 -2.10 0.72 -0.11
CA PHE A 10 -2.19 0.01 1.15
C PHE A 10 -1.48 -1.34 1.02
N LEU A 11 -0.39 -1.50 1.76
CA LEU A 11 0.36 -2.75 1.82
C LEU A 11 -0.03 -3.53 3.07
N LEU A 12 -0.59 -4.71 2.88
CA LEU A 12 -1.06 -5.57 3.96
C LEU A 12 -0.14 -6.78 4.08
N ASP A 13 0.56 -6.88 5.20
CA ASP A 13 1.36 -8.05 5.55
C ASP A 13 0.41 -9.21 5.84
N ARG A 14 0.54 -10.29 5.06
CA ARG A 14 -0.24 -11.51 5.25
C ARG A 14 0.64 -12.70 5.65
N SER A 15 1.81 -12.43 6.20
CA SER A 15 2.72 -13.48 6.65
C SER A 15 2.17 -14.23 7.85
N GLY A 16 2.74 -15.40 8.15
CA GLY A 16 2.31 -16.23 9.26
C GLY A 16 2.40 -15.54 10.61
N SER A 17 3.33 -14.57 10.77
CA SER A 17 3.47 -13.80 11.99
C SER A 17 2.26 -12.91 12.28
N MET A 18 1.44 -12.63 11.27
CA MET A 18 0.19 -11.86 11.43
C MET A 18 -0.98 -12.72 11.91
N THR A 19 -0.78 -14.03 12.09
CA THR A 19 -1.83 -14.93 12.56
C THR A 19 -2.35 -14.49 13.92
N GLY A 20 -3.67 -14.37 14.04
CA GLY A 20 -4.33 -13.84 15.22
C GLY A 20 -4.67 -12.36 15.12
N LEU A 21 -4.12 -11.65 14.12
CA LEU A 21 -4.34 -10.22 13.90
C LEU A 21 -5.25 -9.95 12.69
N GLU A 22 -5.80 -10.99 12.08
CA GLU A 22 -6.58 -10.87 10.84
C GLU A 22 -7.79 -9.96 11.00
N SER A 23 -8.54 -10.18 12.05
CA SER A 23 -9.77 -9.40 12.31
C SER A 23 -9.45 -7.92 12.51
N ASP A 24 -8.41 -7.61 13.29
CA ASP A 24 -7.98 -6.23 13.55
C ASP A 24 -7.45 -5.57 12.27
N THR A 25 -6.72 -6.32 11.46
CA THR A 25 -6.17 -5.82 10.20
C THR A 25 -7.29 -5.48 9.21
N ILE A 26 -8.25 -6.39 9.06
CA ILE A 26 -9.41 -6.17 8.19
C ILE A 26 -10.23 -4.97 8.65
N GLY A 27 -10.53 -4.92 9.94
CA GLY A 27 -11.30 -3.81 10.52
C GLY A 27 -10.60 -2.47 10.37
N GLY A 28 -9.30 -2.44 10.63
CA GLY A 28 -8.49 -1.24 10.49
C GLY A 28 -8.43 -0.75 9.05
N PHE A 29 -8.25 -1.67 8.10
CA PHE A 29 -8.25 -1.34 6.68
C PHE A 29 -9.58 -0.71 6.27
N ASN A 30 -10.69 -1.38 6.55
CA ASN A 30 -12.01 -0.91 6.15
C ASN A 30 -12.37 0.43 6.81
N SER A 31 -12.01 0.60 8.07
CA SER A 31 -12.25 1.85 8.81
C SER A 31 -11.44 3.01 8.22
N PHE A 32 -10.16 2.76 7.90
CA PHE A 32 -9.29 3.78 7.31
C PHE A 32 -9.82 4.23 5.95
N ILE A 33 -10.18 3.28 5.10
CA ILE A 33 -10.70 3.57 3.76
C ILE A 33 -12.00 4.37 3.85
N LYS A 34 -12.89 3.98 4.74
CA LYS A 34 -14.17 4.69 4.93
C LYS A 34 -13.95 6.14 5.34
N LYS A 35 -13.00 6.37 6.25
CA LYS A 35 -12.68 7.74 6.71
C LYS A 35 -12.08 8.57 5.59
N GLN A 36 -11.21 7.99 4.77
CA GLN A 36 -10.60 8.71 3.65
C GLN A 36 -11.65 9.07 2.59
N CYS A 37 -12.56 8.15 2.29
CA CYS A 37 -13.64 8.41 1.33
C CYS A 37 -14.56 9.54 1.81
N ALA A 38 -14.77 9.68 3.12
CA ALA A 38 -15.57 10.74 3.67
C ALA A 38 -14.91 12.11 3.52
N LEU A 39 -13.59 12.15 3.36
CA LEU A 39 -12.84 13.41 3.17
C LEU A 39 -12.80 13.87 1.70
N GLY A 40 -13.08 12.99 0.75
CA GLY A 40 -13.09 13.34 -0.66
C GLY A 40 -12.84 12.13 -1.57
N PRO A 41 -12.70 12.38 -2.87
CA PRO A 41 -12.44 11.30 -3.82
C PRO A 41 -11.17 10.55 -3.47
N THR A 42 -11.25 9.23 -3.45
CA THR A 42 -10.14 8.37 -3.06
C THR A 42 -9.99 7.21 -4.03
N ARG A 43 -8.78 7.01 -4.54
CA ARG A 43 -8.42 5.89 -5.40
C ARG A 43 -7.51 4.96 -4.61
N LEU A 44 -7.71 3.66 -4.75
CA LEU A 44 -7.05 2.68 -3.90
C LEU A 44 -6.30 1.63 -4.69
N THR A 45 -5.08 1.38 -4.27
CA THR A 45 -4.28 0.22 -4.67
C THR A 45 -3.99 -0.58 -3.41
N THR A 46 -4.35 -1.86 -3.41
CA THR A 46 -4.14 -2.74 -2.26
C THR A 46 -3.22 -3.87 -2.66
N ILE A 47 -2.16 -4.07 -1.88
CA ILE A 47 -1.16 -5.09 -2.11
C ILE A 47 -1.09 -6.00 -0.89
N LEU A 48 -1.25 -7.30 -1.12
CA LEU A 48 -1.05 -8.32 -0.08
C LEU A 48 0.35 -8.91 -0.26
N PHE A 49 1.08 -9.08 0.82
CA PHE A 49 2.41 -9.67 0.71
C PHE A 49 2.72 -10.63 1.86
N ASP A 50 3.42 -11.68 1.53
CA ASP A 50 4.13 -12.57 2.45
C ASP A 50 5.54 -12.73 1.87
N ASN A 51 5.93 -13.89 1.40
CA ASN A 51 7.11 -14.04 0.56
C ASN A 51 6.79 -13.80 -0.93
N LYS A 52 5.53 -13.53 -1.24
CA LYS A 52 5.04 -13.19 -2.57
C LYS A 52 4.32 -11.84 -2.53
N TYR A 53 4.17 -11.23 -3.68
CA TYR A 53 3.57 -9.92 -3.87
C TYR A 53 2.30 -10.09 -4.70
N GLU A 54 1.16 -9.69 -4.15
CA GLU A 54 -0.12 -9.87 -4.81
C GLU A 54 -0.90 -8.55 -4.86
N LEU A 55 -1.23 -8.14 -6.07
CA LEU A 55 -2.00 -6.91 -6.30
C LEU A 55 -3.50 -7.24 -6.25
N LEU A 56 -4.15 -6.87 -5.16
CA LEU A 56 -5.58 -7.13 -4.95
C LEU A 56 -6.46 -6.08 -5.61
N HIS A 57 -6.12 -4.81 -5.44
CA HIS A 57 -6.81 -3.68 -6.08
C HIS A 57 -5.78 -2.80 -6.76
N ASN A 58 -6.09 -2.29 -7.94
CA ASN A 58 -5.16 -1.49 -8.72
C ASN A 58 -5.83 -0.20 -9.19
N GLY A 59 -5.69 0.87 -8.41
CA GLY A 59 -6.22 2.19 -8.76
C GLY A 59 -7.73 2.24 -8.90
N VAL A 60 -8.46 1.54 -8.03
CA VAL A 60 -9.92 1.50 -8.07
C VAL A 60 -10.53 2.58 -7.20
N ASP A 61 -11.81 2.90 -7.45
CA ASP A 61 -12.57 3.79 -6.57
C ASP A 61 -12.70 3.13 -5.19
N ALA A 62 -12.15 3.79 -4.18
CA ALA A 62 -12.11 3.22 -2.83
C ALA A 62 -13.49 2.99 -2.23
N ASN A 63 -14.51 3.72 -2.68
CA ASN A 63 -15.89 3.53 -2.21
C ASN A 63 -16.46 2.15 -2.55
N THR A 64 -15.86 1.45 -3.53
CA THR A 64 -16.32 0.13 -3.97
C THR A 64 -15.64 -1.01 -3.23
N VAL A 65 -14.69 -0.72 -2.33
CA VAL A 65 -13.83 -1.72 -1.71
C VAL A 65 -14.27 -2.03 -0.28
N TYR A 66 -14.33 -3.33 0.02
CA TYR A 66 -14.54 -3.82 1.37
C TYR A 66 -13.75 -5.11 1.54
N LEU A 67 -12.80 -5.11 2.47
CA LEU A 67 -11.94 -6.26 2.71
C LEU A 67 -12.62 -7.26 3.64
N THR A 68 -12.54 -8.54 3.30
CA THR A 68 -13.07 -9.63 4.12
C THR A 68 -12.00 -10.71 4.31
N GLU A 69 -12.30 -11.70 5.15
CA GLU A 69 -11.42 -12.84 5.38
C GLU A 69 -11.25 -13.73 4.14
N LYS A 70 -12.06 -13.54 3.12
CA LYS A 70 -11.91 -14.26 1.85
C LYS A 70 -10.68 -13.78 1.09
N GLU A 71 -10.38 -12.48 1.15
CA GLU A 71 -9.25 -11.88 0.47
C GLU A 71 -8.02 -11.85 1.38
N TYR A 72 -8.19 -11.56 2.67
CA TYR A 72 -7.08 -11.41 3.60
C TYR A 72 -7.02 -12.61 4.55
N TYR A 73 -6.00 -13.42 4.40
CA TYR A 73 -5.68 -14.55 5.28
C TYR A 73 -4.16 -14.69 5.34
N THR A 74 -3.64 -15.23 6.43
CA THR A 74 -2.19 -15.32 6.65
C THR A 74 -1.61 -16.62 6.08
N ARG A 75 -0.32 -16.57 5.67
CA ARG A 75 0.36 -17.72 5.06
C ARG A 75 1.81 -17.85 5.52
N ASN A 76 2.75 -17.38 4.72
CA ASN A 76 4.16 -17.77 4.71
C ASN A 76 5.09 -16.79 5.44
N SER A 77 6.35 -16.72 5.00
CA SER A 77 7.35 -15.80 5.52
C SER A 77 7.12 -14.37 5.03
N THR A 78 7.93 -13.43 5.50
CA THR A 78 7.73 -12.00 5.24
C THR A 78 8.85 -11.43 4.38
N ALA A 79 8.51 -10.95 3.18
CA ALA A 79 9.41 -10.18 2.32
C ALA A 79 8.99 -8.70 2.33
N LEU A 80 9.06 -8.07 3.50
CA LEU A 80 8.59 -6.69 3.72
C LEU A 80 9.33 -5.68 2.85
N LEU A 81 10.66 -5.75 2.83
CA LEU A 81 11.46 -4.77 2.09
C LEU A 81 11.22 -4.89 0.58
N ASP A 82 11.14 -6.11 0.06
CA ASP A 82 10.85 -6.33 -1.36
C ASP A 82 9.46 -5.82 -1.73
N ALA A 83 8.48 -6.00 -0.85
CA ALA A 83 7.11 -5.53 -1.11
C ALA A 83 7.07 -4.00 -1.17
N ILE A 84 7.70 -3.32 -0.22
CA ILE A 84 7.74 -1.86 -0.20
C ILE A 84 8.46 -1.32 -1.44
N GLY A 85 9.63 -1.88 -1.75
CA GLY A 85 10.42 -1.44 -2.90
C GLY A 85 9.68 -1.60 -4.21
N LYS A 86 9.08 -2.76 -4.41
CA LYS A 86 8.32 -3.03 -5.63
C LYS A 86 7.10 -2.12 -5.75
N ALA A 87 6.40 -1.89 -4.65
CA ALA A 87 5.23 -1.01 -4.64
C ALA A 87 5.60 0.41 -5.01
N ILE A 88 6.69 0.95 -4.44
CA ILE A 88 7.15 2.30 -4.76
C ILE A 88 7.46 2.41 -6.25
N LEU A 89 8.21 1.45 -6.81
CA LEU A 89 8.58 1.46 -8.21
C LEU A 89 7.36 1.35 -9.13
N ASP A 90 6.45 0.44 -8.84
CA ASP A 90 5.24 0.23 -9.65
C ASP A 90 4.34 1.46 -9.65
N VAL A 91 4.11 2.05 -8.48
CA VAL A 91 3.25 3.23 -8.35
C VAL A 91 3.90 4.45 -9.00
N ASN A 92 5.19 4.65 -8.75
CA ASN A 92 5.92 5.77 -9.37
C ASN A 92 5.87 5.67 -10.90
N PHE A 93 6.07 4.47 -11.45
CA PHE A 93 5.99 4.23 -12.88
C PHE A 93 4.58 4.57 -13.41
N ARG A 94 3.54 4.08 -12.76
CA ARG A 94 2.16 4.32 -13.18
C ARG A 94 1.82 5.82 -13.13
N LEU A 95 2.15 6.49 -12.05
CA LEU A 95 1.84 7.91 -11.88
C LEU A 95 2.62 8.78 -12.86
N SER A 96 3.84 8.39 -13.21
CA SER A 96 4.67 9.16 -14.15
C SER A 96 4.10 9.17 -15.58
N HIS A 97 3.19 8.24 -15.89
CA HIS A 97 2.55 8.15 -17.19
C HIS A 97 1.17 8.82 -17.23
N LEU A 98 0.73 9.40 -16.12
CA LEU A 98 -0.53 10.14 -16.07
C LEU A 98 -0.34 11.57 -16.58
N ASP A 99 -1.39 12.11 -17.21
CA ASP A 99 -1.43 13.52 -17.52
C ASP A 99 -1.51 14.32 -16.22
N LYS A 100 -1.02 15.55 -16.23
CA LYS A 100 -1.07 16.44 -15.08
C LYS A 100 -2.44 16.51 -14.43
N GLU A 101 -3.47 16.51 -15.26
CA GLU A 101 -4.86 16.62 -14.82
C GLU A 101 -5.34 15.40 -14.05
N GLU A 102 -4.75 14.24 -14.35
CA GLU A 102 -5.09 12.96 -13.72
C GLU A 102 -4.24 12.65 -12.49
N TYR A 103 -3.14 13.38 -12.30
CA TYR A 103 -2.24 13.14 -11.17
C TYR A 103 -2.95 13.48 -9.87
N PRO A 104 -2.88 12.59 -8.85
CA PRO A 104 -3.55 12.87 -7.57
C PRO A 104 -2.92 14.04 -6.85
N GLY A 105 -3.73 14.76 -6.07
CA GLY A 105 -3.25 15.84 -5.25
C GLY A 105 -2.48 15.35 -4.03
N LYS A 106 -2.69 14.09 -3.64
CA LYS A 106 -2.08 13.50 -2.46
C LYS A 106 -1.83 12.01 -2.69
N VAL A 107 -0.66 11.53 -2.30
CA VAL A 107 -0.30 10.11 -2.37
C VAL A 107 0.08 9.64 -0.98
N ILE A 108 -0.60 8.63 -0.47
CA ILE A 108 -0.38 8.08 0.86
C ILE A 108 -0.09 6.59 0.74
N PHE A 109 1.05 6.16 1.29
CA PHE A 109 1.36 4.74 1.48
C PHE A 109 1.05 4.36 2.92
N VAL A 110 0.25 3.32 3.10
CA VAL A 110 -0.03 2.75 4.41
C VAL A 110 0.52 1.34 4.43
N ILE A 111 1.35 1.05 5.42
CA ILE A 111 1.99 -0.26 5.55
C ILE A 111 1.56 -0.86 6.88
N THR A 112 0.80 -1.95 6.83
CA THR A 112 0.37 -2.68 8.02
C THR A 112 1.19 -3.95 8.13
N THR A 113 2.03 -4.04 9.15
CA THR A 113 2.95 -5.14 9.34
C THR A 113 3.32 -5.24 10.82
N ASP A 114 3.81 -6.41 11.25
CA ASP A 114 4.41 -6.57 12.58
C ASP A 114 5.91 -6.22 12.60
N GLY A 115 6.44 -5.79 11.46
CA GLY A 115 7.83 -5.36 11.33
C GLY A 115 8.82 -6.47 11.09
N LEU A 116 8.41 -7.73 11.05
CA LEU A 116 9.31 -8.84 10.77
C LEU A 116 9.67 -8.90 9.30
N GLU A 117 10.92 -9.22 9.03
CA GLU A 117 11.45 -9.29 7.68
C GLU A 117 12.44 -10.44 7.61
N ASN A 118 12.15 -11.47 6.81
CA ASN A 118 13.00 -12.65 6.75
C ASN A 118 13.14 -13.28 5.37
N ALA A 119 12.55 -12.69 4.34
CA ALA A 119 12.51 -13.31 3.02
C ALA A 119 12.89 -12.38 1.87
N SER A 120 13.18 -11.11 2.12
CA SER A 120 13.55 -10.18 1.05
C SER A 120 14.91 -10.50 0.45
N THR A 121 15.00 -10.48 -0.87
CA THR A 121 16.22 -10.79 -1.61
C THR A 121 16.66 -9.67 -2.55
N GLU A 122 15.75 -8.76 -2.92
CA GLU A 122 16.03 -7.72 -3.92
C GLU A 122 16.31 -6.36 -3.31
N PHE A 123 15.74 -6.06 -2.16
CA PHE A 123 15.85 -4.76 -1.50
C PHE A 123 16.42 -4.88 -0.11
N THR A 124 17.33 -3.98 0.23
CA THR A 124 17.88 -3.87 1.59
C THR A 124 17.14 -2.77 2.35
N TYR A 125 17.27 -2.78 3.67
CA TYR A 125 16.72 -1.74 4.53
C TYR A 125 17.20 -0.34 4.11
N ASP A 126 18.51 -0.20 3.85
CA ASP A 126 19.07 1.09 3.45
C ASP A 126 18.51 1.58 2.11
N LYS A 127 18.35 0.66 1.16
CA LYS A 127 17.76 0.99 -0.14
C LYS A 127 16.33 1.49 0.00
N ILE A 128 15.52 0.80 0.82
CA ILE A 128 14.13 1.19 1.04
C ILE A 128 14.07 2.56 1.72
N ARG A 129 14.93 2.80 2.70
CA ARG A 129 14.97 4.09 3.39
C ARG A 129 15.27 5.23 2.41
N GLN A 130 16.21 5.01 1.50
CA GLN A 130 16.53 6.00 0.46
C GLN A 130 15.35 6.22 -0.48
N MET A 131 14.65 5.17 -0.88
CA MET A 131 13.50 5.28 -1.77
C MET A 131 12.37 6.06 -1.11
N ILE A 132 12.06 5.78 0.15
CA ILE A 132 11.03 6.50 0.91
C ILE A 132 11.40 7.99 1.01
N SER A 133 12.63 8.29 1.42
CA SER A 133 13.08 9.67 1.56
C SER A 133 12.97 10.43 0.24
N LYS A 134 13.34 9.80 -0.86
CA LYS A 134 13.24 10.42 -2.18
C LYS A 134 11.80 10.77 -2.54
N GLN A 135 10.87 9.84 -2.30
CA GLN A 135 9.47 10.07 -2.62
C GLN A 135 8.87 11.16 -1.73
N GLU A 136 9.25 11.20 -0.45
CA GLU A 136 8.79 12.25 0.46
C GLU A 136 9.32 13.62 0.08
N GLU A 137 10.61 13.72 -0.20
CA GLU A 137 11.28 15.01 -0.45
C GLU A 137 10.98 15.59 -1.83
N ILE A 138 10.93 14.73 -2.86
CA ILE A 138 10.79 15.19 -4.24
C ILE A 138 9.32 15.22 -4.68
N TYR A 139 8.55 14.23 -4.28
CA TYR A 139 7.18 14.06 -4.77
C TYR A 139 6.11 14.29 -3.69
N ASN A 140 6.50 14.61 -2.47
CA ASN A 140 5.60 14.86 -1.34
C ASN A 140 4.66 13.69 -1.00
N TRP A 141 5.12 12.46 -1.24
CA TRP A 141 4.35 11.30 -0.82
C TRP A 141 4.40 11.17 0.71
N GLN A 142 3.36 10.62 1.28
CA GLN A 142 3.26 10.33 2.72
C GLN A 142 3.35 8.82 2.93
N PHE A 143 4.05 8.41 3.98
CA PHE A 143 4.21 7.01 4.35
C PHE A 143 3.80 6.79 5.79
#